data_21cab044c34093dd913ffdde01a75277
#
_entry.id   21cab044c34093dd913ffdde01a75277
#
_cell.length_a   1.000
_cell.length_b   1.000
_cell.length_c   1.000
_cell.angle_alpha   90.00
_cell.angle_beta   90.00
_cell.angle_gamma   90.00
#
_symmetry.space_group_name_H-M   'P 1'
#
loop_
_entity.id
_entity.type
_entity.pdbx_description
1 polymer ?
#
loop_
_entity_poly.entity_id
_entity_poly.type
_entity_poly.pdbx_seq_one_letter_code
_entity_poly.pdbx_strand_id
1 'polypeptide(L)'
;MKKIIGIMLAAAALVFTAGEASAQMGKREYINGGWQYNGSIANDFVEAGNGYGAYLEGGYYVTPMFAIGGFASFNTNNKYVPKQTYTFSDNSALTTDLDRSLYQVPFGMTMRYRFLRSEVQPYVSAKVGTQYSVQSTYMSTFVSRSDNWGFYVSPEIGLTFFPFPATDFGFQVAAYYSYATNQNKNYDIKGLNNVGFKLGIAF
;
A
#
# COMPACT_ATOMS: atom_id res chain seq x y z
N MET A 1 16.20 -5.56 -4.72
CA MET A 1 15.85 -4.20 -4.29
C MET A 1 16.11 -3.13 -5.37
N LYS A 2 17.33 -2.97 -5.92
CA LYS A 2 17.64 -1.92 -6.93
C LYS A 2 16.73 -1.93 -8.18
N LYS A 3 16.31 -3.11 -8.67
CA LYS A 3 15.42 -3.23 -9.84
C LYS A 3 13.98 -2.79 -9.56
N ILE A 4 13.46 -3.02 -8.35
CA ILE A 4 12.11 -2.64 -7.94
C ILE A 4 12.01 -1.11 -7.76
N ILE A 5 13.03 -0.50 -7.17
CA ILE A 5 13.13 0.97 -7.04
C ILE A 5 13.19 1.64 -8.42
N GLY A 6 13.92 1.04 -9.38
CA GLY A 6 13.98 1.52 -10.77
C GLY A 6 12.62 1.48 -11.48
N ILE A 7 11.82 0.44 -11.27
CA ILE A 7 10.47 0.32 -11.85
C ILE A 7 9.51 1.34 -11.23
N MET A 8 9.58 1.56 -9.92
CA MET A 8 8.77 2.57 -9.23
C MET A 8 9.13 4.01 -9.66
N LEU A 9 10.42 4.31 -9.84
CA LEU A 9 10.88 5.60 -10.35
C LEU A 9 10.48 5.81 -11.83
N ALA A 10 10.53 4.77 -12.67
CA ALA A 10 10.09 4.84 -14.06
C ALA A 10 8.56 5.02 -14.17
N ALA A 11 7.78 4.34 -13.33
CA ALA A 11 6.34 4.54 -13.25
C ALA A 11 5.97 5.96 -12.76
N ALA A 12 6.69 6.50 -11.77
CA ALA A 12 6.52 7.87 -11.33
C ALA A 12 6.87 8.88 -12.43
N ALA A 13 7.96 8.68 -13.18
CA ALA A 13 8.37 9.58 -14.27
C ALA A 13 7.36 9.61 -15.43
N LEU A 14 6.72 8.50 -15.76
CA LEU A 14 5.67 8.43 -16.79
C LEU A 14 4.41 9.23 -16.42
N VAL A 15 4.13 9.40 -15.14
CA VAL A 15 2.97 10.15 -14.64
C VAL A 15 3.21 11.67 -14.68
N PHE A 16 4.46 12.13 -14.59
CA PHE A 16 4.80 13.57 -14.59
C PHE A 16 4.82 14.21 -15.99
N THR A 17 4.72 13.45 -17.06
CA THR A 17 4.75 13.99 -18.44
C THR A 17 3.39 14.29 -19.04
N ALA A 18 2.29 14.03 -18.33
CA ALA A 18 0.94 14.22 -18.82
C ALA A 18 0.25 15.40 -18.12
N GLY A 19 0.15 16.52 -18.80
CA GLY A 19 -0.93 17.45 -18.60
C GLY A 19 -0.58 18.87 -18.18
N GLU A 20 -0.87 19.80 -19.05
CA GLU A 20 -0.97 21.24 -18.78
C GLU A 20 -2.14 21.55 -17.82
N ALA A 21 -1.89 22.45 -16.89
CA ALA A 21 -2.81 22.84 -15.84
C ALA A 21 -4.11 23.45 -16.35
N SER A 22 -5.22 22.84 -16.01
CA SER A 22 -6.55 23.41 -16.11
C SER A 22 -7.24 23.37 -14.76
N ALA A 23 -7.92 24.46 -14.39
CA ALA A 23 -8.57 24.61 -13.08
C ALA A 23 -9.43 23.41 -12.70
N GLN A 24 -9.26 22.92 -11.50
CA GLN A 24 -9.73 21.60 -11.00
C GLN A 24 -11.23 21.33 -11.08
N MET A 25 -12.11 22.31 -11.16
CA MET A 25 -13.55 22.06 -11.36
C MET A 25 -13.88 21.42 -12.70
N GLY A 26 -12.98 21.50 -13.69
CA GLY A 26 -13.10 20.90 -15.02
C GLY A 26 -12.17 19.72 -15.27
N LYS A 27 -11.21 19.46 -14.39
CA LYS A 27 -10.17 18.47 -14.60
C LYS A 27 -10.75 17.04 -14.63
N ARG A 28 -10.34 16.30 -15.63
CA ARG A 28 -10.73 14.88 -15.79
C ARG A 28 -9.68 13.90 -15.26
N GLU A 29 -8.52 14.40 -14.94
CA GLU A 29 -7.41 13.60 -14.42
C GLU A 29 -7.21 13.88 -12.93
N TYR A 30 -6.72 12.91 -12.20
CA TYR A 30 -6.25 13.08 -10.84
C TYR A 30 -5.00 12.27 -10.61
N ILE A 31 -4.10 12.78 -9.79
CA ILE A 31 -2.90 12.11 -9.33
C ILE A 31 -2.78 12.37 -7.84
N ASN A 32 -2.67 11.30 -7.06
CA ASN A 32 -2.49 11.39 -5.62
C ASN A 32 -1.29 10.56 -5.21
N GLY A 33 -0.53 11.06 -4.26
CA GLY A 33 0.58 10.32 -3.71
C GLY A 33 0.93 10.80 -2.31
N GLY A 34 1.48 9.91 -1.52
CA GLY A 34 1.83 10.25 -0.15
C GLY A 34 2.23 9.06 0.70
N TRP A 35 2.11 9.28 1.99
CA TRP A 35 2.41 8.31 3.01
C TRP A 35 1.15 7.53 3.42
N GLN A 36 1.34 6.28 3.82
CA GLN A 36 0.27 5.45 4.37
C GLN A 36 0.75 4.69 5.60
N TYR A 37 -0.14 4.60 6.58
CA TYR A 37 -0.04 3.69 7.71
C TYR A 37 -0.71 2.37 7.35
N ASN A 38 -0.10 1.24 7.73
CA ASN A 38 -0.57 -0.09 7.38
C ASN A 38 -0.53 -1.01 8.61
N GLY A 39 -1.63 -1.14 9.30
CA GLY A 39 -1.80 -2.08 10.40
C GLY A 39 -2.18 -3.47 9.89
N SER A 40 -1.35 -4.47 10.13
CA SER A 40 -1.68 -5.86 9.82
C SER A 40 -2.68 -6.42 10.84
N ILE A 41 -3.71 -7.10 10.36
CA ILE A 41 -4.75 -7.73 11.18
C ILE A 41 -4.72 -9.24 10.94
N ALA A 42 -4.95 -10.03 12.01
CA ALA A 42 -5.05 -11.49 11.92
C ALA A 42 -3.82 -12.16 11.30
N ASN A 43 -2.63 -11.66 11.61
CA ASN A 43 -1.37 -12.18 11.15
C ASN A 43 -0.34 -12.14 12.29
N ASP A 44 0.05 -13.31 12.79
CA ASP A 44 1.01 -13.45 13.89
C ASP A 44 2.48 -13.28 13.44
N PHE A 45 2.71 -13.24 12.14
CA PHE A 45 4.06 -13.10 11.59
C PHE A 45 4.66 -11.72 11.86
N VAL A 46 3.84 -10.65 11.77
CA VAL A 46 4.23 -9.27 12.05
C VAL A 46 3.38 -8.69 13.18
N GLU A 47 3.88 -7.62 13.80
CA GLU A 47 3.17 -6.94 14.85
C GLU A 47 2.00 -6.12 14.28
N ALA A 48 0.85 -6.25 14.92
CA ALA A 48 -0.31 -5.45 14.57
C ALA A 48 0.00 -3.97 14.85
N GLY A 49 -0.26 -3.11 13.84
CA GLY A 49 -0.11 -1.68 14.02
C GLY A 49 1.29 -1.09 13.81
N ASN A 50 2.27 -1.87 13.35
CA ASN A 50 3.63 -1.40 13.13
C ASN A 50 4.03 -1.37 11.65
N GLY A 51 3.14 -0.86 10.79
CA GLY A 51 3.41 -0.77 9.37
C GLY A 51 3.27 0.64 8.81
N TYR A 52 4.12 0.95 7.84
CA TYR A 52 4.10 2.21 7.11
C TYR A 52 4.54 1.99 5.66
N GLY A 53 4.22 2.96 4.83
CA GLY A 53 4.57 2.89 3.42
C GLY A 53 4.26 4.14 2.65
N ALA A 54 4.33 4.01 1.34
CA ALA A 54 4.00 5.07 0.40
C ALA A 54 3.02 4.54 -0.64
N TYR A 55 2.23 5.43 -1.21
CA TYR A 55 1.32 5.12 -2.29
C TYR A 55 1.37 6.16 -3.38
N LEU A 56 1.02 5.73 -4.57
CA LEU A 56 0.78 6.55 -5.75
C LEU A 56 -0.47 6.00 -6.45
N GLU A 57 -1.38 6.87 -6.83
CA GLU A 57 -2.55 6.52 -7.61
C GLU A 57 -2.89 7.64 -8.57
N GLY A 58 -3.45 7.29 -9.70
CA GLY A 58 -3.89 8.26 -10.69
C GLY A 58 -4.92 7.67 -11.63
N GLY A 59 -5.74 8.52 -12.21
CA GLY A 59 -6.79 8.06 -13.09
C GLY A 59 -7.49 9.19 -13.84
N TYR A 60 -8.45 8.78 -14.62
CA TYR A 60 -9.23 9.63 -15.49
C TYR A 60 -10.72 9.54 -15.15
N TYR A 61 -11.38 10.68 -14.98
CA TYR A 61 -12.82 10.78 -14.76
C TYR A 61 -13.57 10.55 -16.09
N VAL A 62 -14.07 9.34 -16.28
CA VAL A 62 -14.91 8.97 -17.45
C VAL A 62 -16.28 9.64 -17.41
N THR A 63 -16.77 9.93 -16.21
CA THR A 63 -17.93 10.79 -15.97
C THR A 63 -17.56 11.85 -14.93
N PRO A 64 -18.37 12.91 -14.73
CA PRO A 64 -18.07 13.92 -13.71
C PRO A 64 -17.83 13.38 -12.29
N MET A 65 -18.36 12.20 -11.97
CA MET A 65 -18.28 11.60 -10.63
C MET A 65 -17.45 10.32 -10.57
N PHE A 66 -17.30 9.60 -11.70
CA PHE A 66 -16.68 8.29 -11.73
C PHE A 66 -15.35 8.30 -12.50
N ALA A 67 -14.31 7.79 -11.88
CA ALA A 67 -12.98 7.67 -12.47
C ALA A 67 -12.48 6.23 -12.46
N ILE A 68 -11.65 5.92 -13.45
CA ILE A 68 -10.89 4.67 -13.55
C ILE A 68 -9.41 5.04 -13.65
N GLY A 69 -8.56 4.26 -13.01
CA GLY A 69 -7.13 4.53 -13.02
C GLY A 69 -6.29 3.37 -12.54
N GLY A 70 -5.06 3.66 -12.18
CA GLY A 70 -4.10 2.72 -11.63
C GLY A 70 -3.61 3.14 -10.24
N PHE A 71 -3.09 2.19 -9.51
CA PHE A 71 -2.42 2.44 -8.24
C PHE A 71 -1.21 1.54 -8.07
N ALA A 72 -0.26 2.00 -7.30
CA ALA A 72 0.83 1.21 -6.77
C ALA A 72 1.14 1.70 -5.35
N SER A 73 1.46 0.77 -4.46
CA SER A 73 1.92 1.15 -3.13
C SER A 73 3.00 0.21 -2.61
N PHE A 74 3.69 0.64 -1.57
CA PHE A 74 4.72 -0.11 -0.89
C PHE A 74 4.47 -0.02 0.60
N ASN A 75 4.41 -1.15 1.27
CA ASN A 75 4.22 -1.25 2.72
C ASN A 75 5.29 -2.12 3.34
N THR A 76 5.68 -1.78 4.55
CA THR A 76 6.52 -2.61 5.40
C THR A 76 5.91 -2.75 6.78
N ASN A 77 5.94 -3.96 7.32
CA ASN A 77 5.55 -4.27 8.68
C ASN A 77 6.67 -5.08 9.32
N ASN A 78 7.01 -4.78 10.57
CA ASN A 78 8.09 -5.43 11.29
C ASN A 78 7.60 -6.01 12.61
N LYS A 79 8.29 -7.04 13.11
CA LYS A 79 8.08 -7.61 14.45
C LYS A 79 9.39 -8.10 15.02
N TYR A 80 9.75 -7.58 16.16
CA TYR A 80 10.85 -8.10 16.94
C TYR A 80 10.37 -9.19 17.89
N VAL A 81 11.00 -10.37 17.84
CA VAL A 81 10.75 -11.47 18.77
C VAL A 81 11.94 -11.57 19.70
N PRO A 82 11.74 -11.35 21.02
CA PRO A 82 12.82 -11.39 22.01
C PRO A 82 13.55 -12.72 22.01
N LYS A 83 14.79 -12.71 22.49
CA LYS A 83 15.65 -13.87 22.58
C LYS A 83 14.98 -15.03 23.29
N GLN A 84 14.88 -16.16 22.60
CA GLN A 84 14.33 -17.42 23.13
C GLN A 84 15.11 -18.62 22.58
N THR A 85 14.96 -19.77 23.24
CA THR A 85 15.62 -21.00 22.84
C THR A 85 14.68 -21.85 22.00
N TYR A 86 15.10 -22.15 20.80
CA TYR A 86 14.40 -23.05 19.87
C TYR A 86 15.07 -24.41 19.92
N THR A 87 14.30 -25.47 20.24
CA THR A 87 14.79 -26.85 20.28
C THR A 87 14.37 -27.56 18.99
N PHE A 88 15.30 -28.18 18.32
CA PHE A 88 15.08 -28.95 17.10
C PHE A 88 14.93 -30.45 17.40
N SER A 89 14.40 -31.22 16.44
CA SER A 89 14.13 -32.66 16.58
C SER A 89 15.38 -33.51 16.74
N ASP A 90 16.55 -32.98 16.41
CA ASP A 90 17.86 -33.64 16.54
C ASP A 90 18.55 -33.37 17.88
N ASN A 91 17.82 -32.90 18.90
CA ASN A 91 18.34 -32.49 20.20
C ASN A 91 19.28 -31.26 20.17
N SER A 92 19.39 -30.58 19.05
CA SER A 92 20.10 -29.30 18.98
C SER A 92 19.21 -28.15 19.48
N ALA A 93 19.80 -27.13 20.06
CA ALA A 93 19.09 -25.95 20.54
C ALA A 93 19.78 -24.67 20.03
N LEU A 94 18.98 -23.74 19.52
CA LEU A 94 19.44 -22.41 19.10
C LEU A 94 18.79 -21.35 19.98
N THR A 95 19.60 -20.57 20.68
CA THR A 95 19.12 -19.42 21.45
C THR A 95 19.41 -18.14 20.67
N THR A 96 18.38 -17.51 20.13
CA THR A 96 18.49 -16.29 19.32
C THR A 96 17.24 -15.43 19.44
N ASP A 97 17.36 -14.17 19.08
CA ASP A 97 16.25 -13.28 18.76
C ASP A 97 15.92 -13.37 17.28
N LEU A 98 14.71 -12.97 16.93
CA LEU A 98 14.26 -12.92 15.54
C LEU A 98 13.75 -11.51 15.21
N ASP A 99 14.17 -11.00 14.07
CA ASP A 99 13.55 -9.83 13.45
C ASP A 99 12.79 -10.27 12.20
N ARG A 100 11.49 -10.07 12.21
CA ARG A 100 10.60 -10.43 11.13
C ARG A 100 10.17 -9.19 10.37
N SER A 101 10.30 -9.23 9.05
CA SER A 101 9.90 -8.14 8.16
C SER A 101 9.00 -8.67 7.06
N LEU A 102 7.89 -7.97 6.84
CA LEU A 102 6.93 -8.23 5.76
C LEU A 102 6.91 -7.00 4.84
N TYR A 103 7.36 -7.18 3.61
CA TYR A 103 7.26 -6.19 2.54
C TYR A 103 6.10 -6.55 1.63
N GLN A 104 5.27 -5.56 1.29
CA GLN A 104 4.08 -5.72 0.46
C GLN A 104 4.08 -4.65 -0.63
N VAL A 105 3.91 -5.08 -1.88
CA VAL A 105 3.86 -4.19 -3.05
C VAL A 105 2.58 -4.52 -3.83
N PRO A 106 1.43 -3.98 -3.43
CA PRO A 106 0.21 -4.09 -4.22
C PRO A 106 0.19 -3.06 -5.34
N PHE A 107 -0.32 -3.47 -6.51
CA PHE A 107 -0.56 -2.62 -7.66
C PHE A 107 -1.69 -3.16 -8.54
N GLY A 108 -2.34 -2.30 -9.30
CA GLY A 108 -3.46 -2.69 -10.13
C GLY A 108 -4.31 -1.51 -10.56
N MET A 109 -5.60 -1.79 -10.73
CA MET A 109 -6.60 -0.81 -11.14
C MET A 109 -7.33 -0.22 -9.93
N THR A 110 -7.72 1.03 -10.04
CA THR A 110 -8.58 1.74 -9.09
C THR A 110 -9.83 2.25 -9.79
N MET A 111 -10.96 2.13 -9.10
CA MET A 111 -12.23 2.75 -9.46
C MET A 111 -12.59 3.71 -8.34
N ARG A 112 -12.86 4.98 -8.69
CA ARG A 112 -13.18 6.02 -7.71
C ARG A 112 -14.48 6.69 -8.06
N TYR A 113 -15.32 6.88 -7.05
CA TYR A 113 -16.53 7.68 -7.15
C TYR A 113 -16.44 8.86 -6.17
N ARG A 114 -16.44 10.10 -6.69
CA ARG A 114 -16.53 11.32 -5.88
C ARG A 114 -17.97 11.78 -5.78
N PHE A 115 -18.38 12.17 -4.59
CA PHE A 115 -19.75 12.60 -4.34
C PHE A 115 -19.99 14.08 -4.69
N LEU A 116 -18.95 14.90 -4.56
CA LEU A 116 -19.01 16.35 -4.81
C LEU A 116 -17.87 16.79 -5.72
N ARG A 117 -18.13 17.87 -6.48
CA ARG A 117 -17.14 18.58 -7.32
C ARG A 117 -16.92 19.99 -6.77
N SER A 118 -16.41 20.08 -5.56
CA SER A 118 -16.13 21.32 -4.85
C SER A 118 -14.72 21.30 -4.32
N GLU A 119 -14.33 22.31 -3.55
CA GLU A 119 -13.04 22.35 -2.84
C GLU A 119 -12.84 21.13 -1.93
N VAL A 120 -13.93 20.60 -1.38
CA VAL A 120 -13.94 19.37 -0.57
C VAL A 120 -14.63 18.27 -1.37
N GLN A 121 -13.90 17.24 -1.71
CA GLN A 121 -14.35 16.12 -2.55
C GLN A 121 -14.30 14.80 -1.78
N PRO A 122 -15.37 14.45 -1.05
CA PRO A 122 -15.48 13.12 -0.46
C PRO A 122 -15.63 12.07 -1.57
N TYR A 123 -14.96 10.92 -1.38
CA TYR A 123 -14.98 9.84 -2.36
C TYR A 123 -14.97 8.46 -1.69
N VAL A 124 -15.40 7.48 -2.46
CA VAL A 124 -15.15 6.07 -2.22
C VAL A 124 -14.35 5.50 -3.38
N SER A 125 -13.47 4.57 -3.11
CA SER A 125 -12.76 3.85 -4.16
C SER A 125 -12.64 2.36 -3.87
N ALA A 126 -12.52 1.58 -4.93
CA ALA A 126 -12.23 0.17 -4.88
C ALA A 126 -10.98 -0.10 -5.73
N LYS A 127 -10.02 -0.80 -5.15
CA LYS A 127 -8.76 -1.18 -5.77
C LYS A 127 -8.72 -2.67 -5.97
N VAL A 128 -8.33 -3.12 -7.16
CA VAL A 128 -8.23 -4.53 -7.52
C VAL A 128 -6.94 -4.74 -8.29
N GLY A 129 -6.20 -5.78 -7.96
CA GLY A 129 -4.94 -6.04 -8.63
C GLY A 129 -4.21 -7.24 -8.07
N THR A 130 -2.90 -7.16 -8.07
CA THR A 130 -2.02 -8.17 -7.51
C THR A 130 -1.11 -7.58 -6.44
N GLN A 131 -0.67 -8.41 -5.53
CA GLN A 131 0.27 -8.05 -4.48
C GLN A 131 1.47 -9.00 -4.51
N TYR A 132 2.65 -8.43 -4.62
CA TYR A 132 3.89 -9.14 -4.34
C TYR A 132 4.24 -8.94 -2.87
N SER A 133 4.52 -10.02 -2.15
CA SER A 133 4.96 -9.94 -0.76
C SER A 133 6.24 -10.73 -0.52
N VAL A 134 7.07 -10.20 0.36
CA VAL A 134 8.33 -10.80 0.78
C VAL A 134 8.34 -10.87 2.30
N GLN A 135 8.44 -12.08 2.82
CA GLN A 135 8.57 -12.36 4.23
C GLN A 135 10.02 -12.71 4.53
N SER A 136 10.64 -11.99 5.44
CA SER A 136 12.03 -12.21 5.85
C SER A 136 12.09 -12.40 7.36
N THR A 137 12.80 -13.43 7.79
CA THR A 137 13.12 -13.67 9.19
C THR A 137 14.64 -13.66 9.33
N TYR A 138 15.13 -12.75 10.11
CA TYR A 138 16.54 -12.59 10.42
C TYR A 138 16.83 -13.29 11.77
N MET A 139 17.74 -14.24 11.75
CA MET A 139 18.18 -15.02 12.90
C MET A 139 19.70 -14.87 13.02
N SER A 140 20.19 -13.93 13.80
CA SER A 140 21.65 -13.70 13.98
C SER A 140 22.45 -13.80 12.67
N THR A 141 22.90 -14.98 12.29
CA THR A 141 23.73 -15.24 11.09
C THR A 141 22.93 -15.73 9.89
N PHE A 142 21.69 -16.16 10.08
CA PHE A 142 20.86 -16.73 9.02
C PHE A 142 19.69 -15.82 8.66
N VAL A 143 19.37 -15.77 7.37
CA VAL A 143 18.19 -15.06 6.85
C VAL A 143 17.33 -16.05 6.09
N SER A 144 16.13 -16.30 6.58
CA SER A 144 15.10 -17.03 5.85
C SER A 144 14.22 -16.03 5.10
N ARG A 145 14.10 -16.21 3.79
CA ARG A 145 13.29 -15.34 2.93
C ARG A 145 12.34 -16.18 2.09
N SER A 146 11.09 -15.76 2.06
CA SER A 146 10.05 -16.34 1.21
C SER A 146 9.30 -15.22 0.51
N ASP A 147 9.03 -15.38 -0.75
CA ASP A 147 8.25 -14.44 -1.55
C ASP A 147 7.07 -15.14 -2.22
N ASN A 148 6.01 -14.40 -2.41
CA ASN A 148 4.81 -14.92 -3.04
C ASN A 148 3.96 -13.80 -3.68
N TRP A 149 3.10 -14.22 -4.62
CA TRP A 149 2.13 -13.38 -5.29
C TRP A 149 0.73 -13.73 -4.83
N GLY A 150 -0.14 -12.74 -4.78
CA GLY A 150 -1.54 -12.93 -4.43
C GLY A 150 -2.44 -11.93 -5.16
N PHE A 151 -3.73 -12.26 -5.22
CA PHE A 151 -4.76 -11.33 -5.64
C PHE A 151 -4.99 -10.30 -4.53
N TYR A 152 -5.20 -9.04 -4.91
CA TYR A 152 -5.37 -7.91 -3.99
C TYR A 152 -6.69 -7.20 -4.23
N VAL A 153 -7.40 -6.89 -3.14
CA VAL A 153 -8.59 -6.03 -3.16
C VAL A 153 -8.54 -5.07 -1.98
N SER A 154 -8.94 -3.82 -2.21
CA SER A 154 -8.94 -2.80 -1.16
C SER A 154 -10.03 -1.75 -1.39
N PRO A 155 -11.12 -1.81 -0.63
CA PRO A 155 -12.05 -0.69 -0.48
C PRO A 155 -11.41 0.44 0.31
N GLU A 156 -11.72 1.68 -0.08
CA GLU A 156 -11.21 2.90 0.53
C GLU A 156 -12.28 3.97 0.57
N ILE A 157 -12.33 4.71 1.64
CA ILE A 157 -13.13 5.93 1.79
C ILE A 157 -12.21 7.09 2.14
N GLY A 158 -12.39 8.22 1.48
CA GLY A 158 -11.49 9.34 1.68
C GLY A 158 -12.10 10.68 1.32
N LEU A 159 -11.28 11.68 1.52
CA LEU A 159 -11.58 13.08 1.25
C LEU A 159 -10.37 13.73 0.60
N THR A 160 -10.60 14.42 -0.50
CA THR A 160 -9.61 15.29 -1.12
C THR A 160 -10.03 16.74 -0.88
N PHE A 161 -9.10 17.57 -0.44
CA PHE A 161 -9.34 18.96 -0.12
C PHE A 161 -8.39 19.88 -0.91
N PHE A 162 -8.95 20.84 -1.66
CA PHE A 162 -8.24 21.81 -2.48
C PHE A 162 -8.41 23.22 -1.88
N PRO A 163 -7.48 23.66 -1.02
CA PRO A 163 -7.59 24.93 -0.30
C PRO A 163 -7.41 26.17 -1.19
N PHE A 164 -6.83 26.00 -2.38
CA PHE A 164 -6.50 27.10 -3.27
C PHE A 164 -7.21 26.94 -4.62
N PRO A 165 -8.32 27.68 -4.87
CA PRO A 165 -9.09 27.54 -6.11
C PRO A 165 -8.31 27.83 -7.42
N ALA A 166 -7.21 28.55 -7.30
CA ALA A 166 -6.34 28.93 -8.43
C ALA A 166 -5.24 27.91 -8.73
N THR A 167 -5.12 26.85 -7.91
CA THR A 167 -4.08 25.83 -8.07
C THR A 167 -4.70 24.43 -8.07
N ASP A 168 -4.07 23.52 -8.78
CA ASP A 168 -4.45 22.11 -8.80
C ASP A 168 -3.89 21.33 -7.61
N PHE A 169 -3.36 22.01 -6.60
CA PHE A 169 -2.75 21.42 -5.43
C PHE A 169 -3.77 21.23 -4.31
N GLY A 170 -3.83 20.02 -3.79
CA GLY A 170 -4.70 19.65 -2.68
C GLY A 170 -4.09 18.60 -1.77
N PHE A 171 -4.83 18.25 -0.74
CA PHE A 171 -4.49 17.22 0.23
C PHE A 171 -5.49 16.08 0.18
N GLN A 172 -5.00 14.88 0.41
CA GLN A 172 -5.82 13.67 0.49
C GLN A 172 -5.68 13.03 1.88
N VAL A 173 -6.83 12.65 2.44
CA VAL A 173 -6.92 11.81 3.63
C VAL A 173 -7.86 10.67 3.32
N ALA A 174 -7.47 9.43 3.62
CA ALA A 174 -8.31 8.27 3.39
C ALA A 174 -8.10 7.19 4.45
N ALA A 175 -9.14 6.40 4.69
CA ALA A 175 -9.07 5.15 5.40
C ALA A 175 -9.32 3.99 4.44
N TYR A 176 -8.60 2.88 4.61
CA TYR A 176 -8.73 1.71 3.75
C TYR A 176 -8.67 0.41 4.54
N TYR A 177 -9.30 -0.58 3.98
CA TYR A 177 -9.08 -1.99 4.31
C TYR A 177 -8.47 -2.66 3.09
N SER A 178 -7.59 -3.64 3.29
CA SER A 178 -7.08 -4.44 2.19
C SER A 178 -7.00 -5.91 2.54
N TYR A 179 -7.28 -6.73 1.56
CA TYR A 179 -7.13 -8.17 1.60
C TYR A 179 -6.29 -8.65 0.43
N ALA A 180 -5.33 -9.53 0.72
CA ALA A 180 -4.54 -10.20 -0.31
C ALA A 180 -4.49 -11.70 -0.04
N THR A 181 -4.59 -12.49 -1.10
CA THR A 181 -4.59 -13.97 -1.03
C THR A 181 -3.18 -14.57 -0.91
N ASN A 182 -2.16 -13.75 -0.63
CA ASN A 182 -0.79 -14.22 -0.40
C ASN A 182 -0.77 -15.27 0.72
N GLN A 183 -0.35 -16.48 0.40
CA GLN A 183 -0.29 -17.59 1.34
C GLN A 183 1.15 -18.04 1.57
N ASN A 184 1.47 -18.37 2.81
CA ASN A 184 2.74 -18.98 3.14
C ASN A 184 2.53 -20.12 4.14
N LYS A 185 2.70 -21.35 3.66
CA LYS A 185 2.52 -22.55 4.47
C LYS A 185 3.53 -22.68 5.60
N ASN A 186 4.74 -22.15 5.43
CA ASN A 186 5.80 -22.22 6.45
C ASN A 186 5.49 -21.37 7.69
N TYR A 187 4.62 -20.36 7.54
CA TYR A 187 4.25 -19.42 8.61
C TYR A 187 2.74 -19.45 8.92
N ASP A 188 2.01 -20.46 8.41
CA ASP A 188 0.53 -20.60 8.52
C ASP A 188 -0.25 -19.33 8.11
N ILE A 189 0.29 -18.60 7.13
CA ILE A 189 -0.36 -17.41 6.58
C ILE A 189 -1.34 -17.86 5.49
N LYS A 190 -2.65 -17.63 5.72
CA LYS A 190 -3.73 -17.95 4.77
C LYS A 190 -4.14 -16.76 3.90
N GLY A 191 -3.67 -15.57 4.22
CA GLY A 191 -3.94 -14.32 3.54
C GLY A 191 -3.42 -13.15 4.35
N LEU A 192 -3.30 -12.00 3.72
CA LEU A 192 -2.83 -10.76 4.36
C LEU A 192 -3.99 -9.77 4.44
N ASN A 193 -4.37 -9.42 5.66
CA ASN A 193 -5.40 -8.44 5.96
C ASN A 193 -4.75 -7.22 6.58
N ASN A 194 -5.05 -6.04 6.05
CA ASN A 194 -4.54 -4.80 6.61
C ASN A 194 -5.65 -3.75 6.71
N VAL A 195 -5.55 -2.90 7.71
CA VAL A 195 -6.33 -1.68 7.84
C VAL A 195 -5.37 -0.52 7.98
N GLY A 196 -5.71 0.62 7.42
CA GLY A 196 -4.83 1.75 7.49
C GLY A 196 -5.46 3.06 7.08
N PHE A 197 -4.63 4.09 7.10
CA PHE A 197 -5.00 5.40 6.61
C PHE A 197 -3.89 5.97 5.73
N LYS A 198 -4.27 6.91 4.87
CA LYS A 198 -3.41 7.59 3.92
C LYS A 198 -3.44 9.09 4.14
N LEU A 199 -2.29 9.70 4.04
CA LEU A 199 -2.12 11.14 4.03
C LEU A 199 -1.24 11.50 2.83
N GLY A 200 -1.68 12.40 1.99
CA GLY A 200 -0.93 12.74 0.79
C GLY A 200 -1.35 14.03 0.14
N ILE A 201 -0.73 14.26 -0.99
CA ILE A 201 -1.00 15.38 -1.89
C ILE A 201 -1.84 14.91 -3.07
N ALA A 202 -2.63 15.80 -3.60
CA ALA A 202 -3.52 15.57 -4.72
C ALA A 202 -3.33 16.66 -5.79
N PHE A 203 -3.39 16.24 -7.05
CA PHE A 203 -3.28 17.09 -8.22
C PHE A 203 -4.38 16.82 -9.23
#